data_04c12124fb73749f7097ac8b43167c38
#
_entry.id   04c12124fb73749f7097ac8b43167c38
#
_cell.length_a   1.000
_cell.length_b   1.000
_cell.length_c   1.000
_cell.angle_alpha   90.00
_cell.angle_beta   90.00
_cell.angle_gamma   90.00
#
_symmetry.space_group_name_H-M   'P 1'
#
loop_
_entity.id
_entity.type
_entity.pdbx_description
1 polymer ?
#
loop_
_entity_poly.entity_id
_entity_poly.type
_entity_poly.pdbx_seq_one_letter_code
_entity_poly.pdbx_strand_id
1 'polypeptide(L)'
;QLPPGVDGVTFHYLRGRRPQIDWTARRSAVISPFVNDAGIEELSGPSHDMILISRPDQLEMLSPAILSQLTRTYVLDAAAGNAPQSDQHLTEEDAGIGVETLVPGAVPLRAHLHAKVYVLEPPGRRQRARLLLGSANATSSGLRGNTEFLVEFEGPRRNLGVDALLGAEADGLRQLLAEYTATGGATPTDREDVEHQVDNTLRTVAAIPHRVRVVSGGDAGTGHRVEISSSSPYPDRNDAWQLRVGLLTLPGREQPADFADTPDVVYEAVTTADISPFVTVHIDASHGVSGSTVLVAELEGDPFDRLDHVMARQIDTPEKLMRLI
;
A
#
# COMPACT_ATOMS: atom_id res chain seq x y z
N GLN A 1 -1.18 7.95 27.98
CA GLN A 1 -2.47 8.64 28.17
C GLN A 1 -3.25 8.55 26.87
N LEU A 2 -4.55 8.17 26.93
CA LEU A 2 -5.40 8.09 25.75
C LEU A 2 -5.74 9.51 25.24
N PRO A 3 -6.00 9.67 23.92
CA PRO A 3 -6.48 10.94 23.39
C PRO A 3 -7.79 11.39 24.05
N PRO A 4 -8.07 12.69 24.13
CA PRO A 4 -9.34 13.17 24.65
C PRO A 4 -10.52 12.59 23.87
N GLY A 5 -11.54 12.08 24.57
CA GLY A 5 -12.72 11.48 23.96
C GLY A 5 -12.55 10.02 23.50
N VAL A 6 -11.46 9.38 23.84
CA VAL A 6 -11.20 7.95 23.68
C VAL A 6 -11.16 7.30 25.06
N ASP A 7 -11.96 6.26 25.26
CA ASP A 7 -12.05 5.54 26.54
C ASP A 7 -11.27 4.22 26.52
N GLY A 8 -11.02 3.65 25.31
CA GLY A 8 -10.29 2.40 25.12
C GLY A 8 -9.62 2.33 23.76
N VAL A 9 -8.54 1.54 23.70
CA VAL A 9 -7.83 1.22 22.45
C VAL A 9 -7.57 -0.28 22.42
N THR A 10 -7.89 -0.93 21.29
CA THR A 10 -7.61 -2.35 21.04
C THR A 10 -6.88 -2.51 19.73
N PHE A 11 -5.89 -3.39 19.69
CA PHE A 11 -5.13 -3.70 18.49
C PHE A 11 -5.61 -5.04 17.93
N HIS A 12 -5.95 -5.06 16.64
CA HIS A 12 -6.39 -6.24 15.93
C HIS A 12 -5.37 -6.62 14.88
N TYR A 13 -4.94 -7.86 14.92
CA TYR A 13 -4.05 -8.45 13.94
C TYR A 13 -4.82 -9.50 13.14
N LEU A 14 -5.08 -9.22 11.87
CA LEU A 14 -5.83 -10.11 10.98
C LEU A 14 -4.83 -10.98 10.21
N ARG A 15 -4.92 -12.31 10.36
CA ARG A 15 -4.07 -13.25 9.64
C ARG A 15 -4.81 -14.56 9.39
N GLY A 16 -5.45 -14.70 8.24
CA GLY A 16 -5.98 -15.96 7.74
C GLY A 16 -6.97 -16.74 8.65
N ARG A 17 -7.34 -16.18 9.79
CA ARG A 17 -8.37 -16.70 10.72
C ARG A 17 -9.49 -15.67 10.79
N ARG A 18 -10.71 -16.12 11.11
CA ARG A 18 -11.82 -15.19 11.33
C ARG A 18 -11.38 -14.11 12.31
N PRO A 19 -11.36 -12.83 11.89
CA PRO A 19 -11.10 -11.75 12.83
C PRO A 19 -12.15 -11.82 13.95
N GLN A 20 -11.71 -11.64 15.19
CA GLN A 20 -12.63 -11.56 16.33
C GLN A 20 -13.23 -10.14 16.45
N ILE A 21 -13.30 -9.41 15.35
CA ILE A 21 -13.92 -8.09 15.32
C ILE A 21 -15.42 -8.30 15.14
N ASP A 22 -16.17 -7.81 16.11
CA ASP A 22 -17.63 -7.73 15.99
C ASP A 22 -17.99 -6.52 15.13
N TRP A 23 -18.38 -6.76 13.88
CA TRP A 23 -18.82 -5.74 12.94
C TRP A 23 -20.27 -5.29 13.14
N THR A 24 -20.98 -5.88 14.12
CA THR A 24 -22.38 -5.56 14.35
C THR A 24 -22.58 -4.09 14.71
N ALA A 25 -23.34 -3.39 13.86
CA ALA A 25 -23.67 -2.00 14.07
C ALA A 25 -25.13 -1.72 13.65
N ARG A 26 -25.76 -0.77 14.30
CA ARG A 26 -27.05 -0.20 13.86
C ARG A 26 -26.81 0.81 12.74
N ARG A 27 -25.72 1.57 12.81
CA ARG A 27 -25.29 2.56 11.83
C ARG A 27 -23.79 2.48 11.68
N SER A 28 -23.30 2.59 10.46
CA SER A 28 -21.85 2.60 10.20
C SER A 28 -21.48 3.54 9.07
N ALA A 29 -20.20 3.94 9.06
CA ALA A 29 -19.55 4.55 7.91
C ALA A 29 -18.26 3.78 7.61
N VAL A 30 -18.09 3.42 6.35
CA VAL A 30 -16.92 2.70 5.85
C VAL A 30 -16.23 3.56 4.82
N ILE A 31 -14.93 3.79 5.01
CA ILE A 31 -14.06 4.43 4.03
C ILE A 31 -13.07 3.37 3.57
N SER A 32 -13.07 3.04 2.30
CA SER A 32 -12.14 2.06 1.74
C SER A 32 -11.92 2.31 0.26
N PRO A 33 -10.66 2.39 -0.20
CA PRO A 33 -10.34 2.58 -1.62
C PRO A 33 -10.70 1.37 -2.48
N PHE A 34 -10.77 0.17 -1.88
CA PHE A 34 -11.15 -1.06 -2.55
C PHE A 34 -12.26 -1.76 -1.77
N VAL A 35 -13.27 -2.18 -2.48
CA VAL A 35 -14.46 -2.83 -1.93
C VAL A 35 -14.88 -3.99 -2.83
N ASN A 36 -15.56 -4.99 -2.26
CA ASN A 36 -16.26 -6.00 -3.04
C ASN A 36 -17.49 -6.49 -2.27
N ASP A 37 -18.39 -7.19 -2.97
CA ASP A 37 -19.63 -7.68 -2.41
C ASP A 37 -19.44 -8.44 -1.10
N ALA A 38 -18.53 -9.41 -1.08
CA ALA A 38 -18.27 -10.24 0.09
C ALA A 38 -17.69 -9.46 1.29
N GLY A 39 -16.90 -8.40 1.04
CA GLY A 39 -16.42 -7.50 2.08
C GLY A 39 -17.54 -6.66 2.67
N ILE A 40 -18.43 -6.13 1.84
CA ILE A 40 -19.59 -5.36 2.29
C ILE A 40 -20.59 -6.25 3.03
N GLU A 41 -20.87 -7.46 2.53
CA GLU A 41 -21.74 -8.42 3.24
C GLU A 41 -21.23 -8.75 4.65
N GLU A 42 -19.92 -8.88 4.83
CA GLU A 42 -19.33 -9.12 6.16
C GLU A 42 -19.54 -7.97 7.12
N LEU A 43 -19.54 -6.74 6.60
CA LEU A 43 -19.73 -5.51 7.37
C LEU A 43 -21.23 -5.17 7.55
N SER A 44 -22.11 -5.79 6.76
CA SER A 44 -23.53 -5.49 6.75
C SER A 44 -24.31 -6.43 7.66
N GLY A 45 -25.10 -5.89 8.55
CA GLY A 45 -26.09 -6.66 9.34
C GLY A 45 -27.51 -6.44 8.83
N PRO A 46 -28.49 -7.26 9.22
CA PRO A 46 -29.85 -7.29 8.67
C PRO A 46 -30.71 -6.02 8.91
N SER A 47 -30.22 -5.03 9.62
CA SER A 47 -30.92 -3.75 9.86
C SER A 47 -29.92 -2.62 9.97
N HIS A 48 -29.09 -2.46 8.95
CA HIS A 48 -27.91 -1.64 9.02
C HIS A 48 -28.04 -0.38 8.14
N ASP A 49 -27.88 0.78 8.78
CA ASP A 49 -27.73 2.07 8.11
C ASP A 49 -26.24 2.26 7.78
N MET A 50 -25.80 1.80 6.59
CA MET A 50 -24.42 1.85 6.16
C MET A 50 -24.20 2.97 5.13
N ILE A 51 -23.20 3.81 5.40
CA ILE A 51 -22.65 4.80 4.48
C ILE A 51 -21.31 4.28 3.98
N LEU A 52 -21.14 4.24 2.66
CA LEU A 52 -19.89 3.81 2.02
C LEU A 52 -19.24 4.98 1.29
N ILE A 53 -17.96 5.20 1.57
CA ILE A 53 -17.09 6.16 0.87
C ILE A 53 -16.00 5.36 0.17
N SER A 54 -16.00 5.38 -1.17
CA SER A 54 -15.04 4.62 -1.96
C SER A 54 -14.68 5.35 -3.26
N ARG A 55 -13.93 4.69 -4.11
CA ARG A 55 -13.63 5.16 -5.46
C ARG A 55 -14.82 4.92 -6.38
N PRO A 56 -15.08 5.79 -7.39
CA PRO A 56 -16.20 5.62 -8.31
C PRO A 56 -16.20 4.27 -9.03
N ASP A 57 -15.03 3.85 -9.53
CA ASP A 57 -14.83 2.58 -10.22
C ASP A 57 -15.18 1.38 -9.33
N GLN A 58 -14.82 1.43 -8.06
CA GLN A 58 -15.09 0.36 -7.09
C GLN A 58 -16.58 0.29 -6.71
N LEU A 59 -17.26 1.43 -6.65
CA LEU A 59 -18.71 1.46 -6.41
C LEU A 59 -19.48 0.87 -7.59
N GLU A 60 -19.05 1.12 -8.83
CA GLU A 60 -19.67 0.54 -10.02
C GLU A 60 -19.48 -0.98 -10.14
N MET A 61 -18.43 -1.54 -9.55
CA MET A 61 -18.20 -2.99 -9.52
C MET A 61 -19.07 -3.74 -8.51
N LEU A 62 -19.62 -3.05 -7.50
CA LEU A 62 -20.53 -3.69 -6.56
C LEU A 62 -21.81 -4.14 -7.27
N SER A 63 -22.35 -5.28 -6.86
CA SER A 63 -23.63 -5.74 -7.40
C SER A 63 -24.79 -4.80 -7.01
N PRO A 64 -25.82 -4.66 -7.86
CA PRO A 64 -27.01 -3.89 -7.51
C PRO A 64 -27.68 -4.36 -6.21
N ALA A 65 -27.54 -5.64 -5.87
CA ALA A 65 -28.07 -6.21 -4.63
C ALA A 65 -27.37 -5.63 -3.39
N ILE A 66 -26.05 -5.49 -3.46
CA ILE A 66 -25.25 -4.87 -2.39
C ILE A 66 -25.50 -3.37 -2.33
N LEU A 67 -25.48 -2.68 -3.46
CA LEU A 67 -25.78 -1.24 -3.50
C LEU A 67 -27.12 -0.89 -2.88
N SER A 68 -28.15 -1.73 -3.08
CA SER A 68 -29.48 -1.54 -2.49
C SER A 68 -29.51 -1.63 -0.96
N GLN A 69 -28.50 -2.21 -0.33
CA GLN A 69 -28.36 -2.32 1.13
C GLN A 69 -27.65 -1.09 1.74
N LEU A 70 -26.99 -0.28 0.92
CA LEU A 70 -26.31 0.93 1.37
C LEU A 70 -27.28 2.10 1.47
N THR A 71 -27.20 2.83 2.57
CA THR A 71 -28.04 4.03 2.75
C THR A 71 -27.59 5.17 1.87
N ARG A 72 -26.28 5.35 1.74
CA ARG A 72 -25.64 6.36 0.88
C ARG A 72 -24.25 5.91 0.44
N THR A 73 -23.88 6.37 -0.74
CA THR A 73 -22.51 6.23 -1.28
C THR A 73 -21.93 7.59 -1.60
N TYR A 74 -20.63 7.74 -1.31
CA TYR A 74 -19.87 8.96 -1.56
C TYR A 74 -18.54 8.64 -2.23
N VAL A 75 -18.04 9.61 -2.98
CA VAL A 75 -16.69 9.64 -3.55
C VAL A 75 -15.98 10.91 -3.09
N LEU A 76 -14.65 10.94 -3.17
CA LEU A 76 -13.92 12.20 -2.99
C LEU A 76 -14.32 13.19 -4.09
N ASP A 77 -14.64 14.41 -3.71
CA ASP A 77 -14.91 15.49 -4.66
C ASP A 77 -13.64 15.76 -5.48
N ALA A 78 -13.79 15.98 -6.78
CA ALA A 78 -12.68 16.30 -7.66
C ALA A 78 -11.93 17.59 -7.22
N ALA A 79 -12.63 18.50 -6.57
CA ALA A 79 -12.05 19.72 -6.00
C ALA A 79 -11.22 19.47 -4.71
N ALA A 80 -11.41 18.33 -4.03
CA ALA A 80 -10.68 17.99 -2.80
C ALA A 80 -9.17 17.82 -3.04
N GLY A 81 -8.75 17.53 -4.28
CA GLY A 81 -7.35 17.44 -4.68
C GLY A 81 -6.70 18.79 -5.04
N ASN A 82 -7.50 19.86 -5.14
CA ASN A 82 -7.07 21.19 -5.53
C ASN A 82 -7.07 22.17 -4.34
N ALA A 83 -6.84 21.70 -3.11
CA ALA A 83 -6.62 22.61 -2.00
C ALA A 83 -5.51 23.60 -2.39
N PRO A 84 -5.73 24.93 -2.26
CA PRO A 84 -4.68 25.89 -2.57
C PRO A 84 -3.47 25.53 -1.70
N GLN A 85 -2.33 25.31 -2.33
CA GLN A 85 -1.06 25.27 -1.61
C GLN A 85 -0.96 26.64 -0.92
N SER A 86 -1.22 26.65 0.38
CA SER A 86 -0.89 27.82 1.20
C SER A 86 0.58 28.11 0.95
N ASP A 87 0.89 29.34 0.54
CA ASP A 87 2.23 29.85 0.31
C ASP A 87 3.11 29.64 1.54
N GLN A 88 3.58 28.42 1.74
CA GLN A 88 4.74 28.16 2.56
C GLN A 88 5.94 28.28 1.61
N HIS A 89 6.62 29.42 1.70
CA HIS A 89 7.98 29.60 1.21
C HIS A 89 8.84 28.44 1.75
N LEU A 90 8.89 27.35 0.99
CA LEU A 90 9.95 26.36 1.16
C LEU A 90 11.20 27.00 0.57
N THR A 91 12.14 27.36 1.41
CA THR A 91 13.48 27.78 1.00
C THR A 91 14.12 26.61 0.26
N GLU A 92 14.90 26.92 -0.79
CA GLU A 92 15.56 25.93 -1.68
C GLU A 92 16.48 24.92 -0.96
N GLU A 93 16.65 25.01 0.34
CA GLU A 93 17.51 24.14 1.16
C GLU A 93 16.82 22.84 1.63
N ASP A 94 15.49 22.68 1.53
CA ASP A 94 14.76 21.48 1.94
C ASP A 94 14.46 20.50 0.78
N ALA A 95 14.92 20.76 -0.43
CA ALA A 95 14.68 19.95 -1.63
C ALA A 95 15.68 18.78 -1.78
N GLY A 96 15.83 17.97 -0.75
CA GLY A 96 16.78 16.85 -0.70
C GLY A 96 16.18 15.47 -0.93
N ILE A 97 14.91 15.32 -1.36
CA ILE A 97 14.35 14.00 -1.73
C ILE A 97 13.32 14.22 -2.85
N GLY A 98 13.69 13.81 -4.07
CA GLY A 98 12.77 13.46 -5.17
C GLY A 98 11.83 14.57 -5.64
N VAL A 99 12.35 15.62 -6.28
CA VAL A 99 11.52 16.48 -7.13
C VAL A 99 11.27 15.72 -8.43
N GLU A 100 10.10 15.11 -8.59
CA GLU A 100 9.59 14.80 -9.91
C GLU A 100 9.44 16.11 -10.69
N THR A 101 10.28 16.27 -11.71
CA THR A 101 10.23 17.38 -12.65
C THR A 101 8.84 17.42 -13.28
N LEU A 102 8.06 18.46 -13.00
CA LEU A 102 6.75 18.68 -13.60
C LEU A 102 6.94 18.79 -15.12
N VAL A 103 6.60 17.74 -15.83
CA VAL A 103 6.53 17.74 -17.30
C VAL A 103 5.28 18.55 -17.69
N PRO A 104 5.37 19.56 -18.56
CA PRO A 104 4.21 20.28 -19.06
C PRO A 104 3.27 19.30 -19.78
N GLY A 105 2.08 19.08 -19.23
CA GLY A 105 1.10 18.09 -19.71
C GLY A 105 0.76 17.01 -18.68
N ALA A 106 1.31 17.07 -17.47
CA ALA A 106 0.93 16.17 -16.40
C ALA A 106 -0.57 16.31 -16.09
N VAL A 107 -1.30 15.20 -16.23
CA VAL A 107 -2.69 15.08 -15.79
C VAL A 107 -2.72 15.45 -14.31
N PRO A 108 -3.65 16.34 -13.85
CA PRO A 108 -3.70 16.73 -12.45
C PRO A 108 -3.81 15.48 -11.59
N LEU A 109 -2.96 15.40 -10.54
CA LEU A 109 -2.99 14.36 -9.54
C LEU A 109 -4.42 14.26 -9.01
N ARG A 110 -5.19 13.27 -9.45
CA ARG A 110 -6.50 13.01 -8.87
C ARG A 110 -6.28 12.65 -7.42
N ALA A 111 -7.01 13.31 -6.51
CA ALA A 111 -7.02 12.92 -5.11
C ALA A 111 -7.38 11.43 -5.00
N HIS A 112 -6.41 10.61 -4.63
CA HIS A 112 -6.62 9.17 -4.51
C HIS A 112 -7.05 8.85 -3.08
N LEU A 113 -8.24 8.30 -2.93
CA LEU A 113 -8.67 7.75 -1.65
C LEU A 113 -7.75 6.58 -1.27
N HIS A 114 -7.09 6.68 -0.10
CA HIS A 114 -6.23 5.60 0.42
C HIS A 114 -6.57 5.22 1.86
N ALA A 115 -7.43 5.95 2.54
CA ALA A 115 -7.84 5.70 3.92
C ALA A 115 -8.67 4.41 4.03
N LYS A 116 -8.46 3.66 5.12
CA LYS A 116 -9.28 2.51 5.53
C LYS A 116 -9.77 2.79 6.93
N VAL A 117 -11.05 3.12 7.03
CA VAL A 117 -11.71 3.59 8.25
C VAL A 117 -13.06 2.92 8.38
N TYR A 118 -13.36 2.42 9.57
CA TYR A 118 -14.63 1.80 9.90
C TYR A 118 -15.19 2.46 11.15
N VAL A 119 -16.32 3.11 11.05
CA VAL A 119 -17.04 3.67 12.20
C VAL A 119 -18.27 2.81 12.45
N LEU A 120 -18.41 2.31 13.67
CA LEU A 120 -19.49 1.42 14.07
C LEU A 120 -20.24 2.03 15.25
N GLU A 121 -21.55 2.16 15.12
CA GLU A 121 -22.46 2.52 16.22
C GLU A 121 -23.26 1.28 16.63
N PRO A 122 -22.82 0.53 17.67
CA PRO A 122 -23.43 -0.74 18.04
C PRO A 122 -24.90 -0.58 18.50
N PRO A 123 -25.74 -1.61 18.27
CA PRO A 123 -27.11 -1.61 18.79
C PRO A 123 -27.10 -1.62 20.33
N GLY A 124 -28.10 -1.02 20.96
CA GLY A 124 -28.23 -0.97 22.42
C GLY A 124 -27.27 -0.01 23.16
N ARG A 125 -26.18 0.39 22.52
CA ARG A 125 -25.18 1.33 23.07
C ARG A 125 -25.30 2.71 22.43
N ARG A 126 -26.44 3.37 22.58
CA ARG A 126 -26.80 4.61 21.84
C ARG A 126 -25.80 5.76 21.95
N GLN A 127 -24.97 5.79 22.99
CA GLN A 127 -24.00 6.85 23.28
C GLN A 127 -22.55 6.46 22.92
N ARG A 128 -22.35 5.27 22.39
CA ARG A 128 -21.02 4.71 22.13
C ARG A 128 -20.78 4.49 20.62
N ALA A 129 -19.53 4.63 20.22
CA ALA A 129 -19.08 4.27 18.90
C ALA A 129 -17.69 3.60 19.00
N ARG A 130 -17.37 2.85 17.96
CA ARG A 130 -16.07 2.24 17.71
C ARG A 130 -15.55 2.77 16.39
N LEU A 131 -14.31 3.22 16.38
CA LEU A 131 -13.61 3.72 15.20
C LEU A 131 -12.39 2.81 14.97
N LEU A 132 -12.35 2.12 13.83
CA LEU A 132 -11.21 1.28 13.46
C LEU A 132 -10.46 1.94 12.30
N LEU A 133 -9.14 1.97 12.41
CA LEU A 133 -8.21 2.53 11.41
C LEU A 133 -7.11 1.52 11.12
N GLY A 134 -6.69 1.38 9.87
CA GLY A 134 -5.54 0.53 9.56
C GLY A 134 -5.37 0.20 8.10
N SER A 135 -4.84 -1.00 7.82
CA SER A 135 -4.46 -1.41 6.48
C SER A 135 -5.54 -2.18 5.72
N ALA A 136 -6.50 -2.81 6.41
CA ALA A 136 -7.50 -3.68 5.80
C ALA A 136 -8.48 -2.91 4.92
N ASN A 137 -8.63 -3.31 3.67
CA ASN A 137 -9.69 -2.85 2.78
C ASN A 137 -11.01 -3.58 3.07
N ALA A 138 -12.15 -2.97 2.68
CA ALA A 138 -13.47 -3.57 2.79
C ALA A 138 -13.70 -4.63 1.68
N THR A 139 -12.80 -5.58 1.59
CA THR A 139 -12.81 -6.72 0.68
C THR A 139 -12.70 -8.02 1.47
N SER A 140 -13.14 -9.13 0.89
CA SER A 140 -12.98 -10.45 1.53
C SER A 140 -11.51 -10.77 1.84
N SER A 141 -10.59 -10.43 0.95
CA SER A 141 -9.15 -10.62 1.18
C SER A 141 -8.62 -9.72 2.28
N GLY A 142 -9.01 -8.45 2.32
CA GLY A 142 -8.59 -7.51 3.35
C GLY A 142 -9.11 -7.90 4.75
N LEU A 143 -10.36 -8.37 4.85
CA LEU A 143 -10.96 -8.70 6.15
C LEU A 143 -10.62 -10.12 6.63
N ARG A 144 -10.27 -11.07 5.73
CA ARG A 144 -10.10 -12.50 6.08
C ARG A 144 -8.84 -13.15 5.53
N GLY A 145 -8.31 -12.69 4.39
CA GLY A 145 -7.26 -13.40 3.65
C GLY A 145 -5.85 -12.89 3.91
N ASN A 146 -5.70 -11.59 3.99
CA ASN A 146 -4.40 -10.94 4.12
C ASN A 146 -3.93 -10.89 5.58
N THR A 147 -2.65 -10.53 5.74
CA THR A 147 -2.12 -10.08 7.02
C THR A 147 -2.37 -8.58 7.13
N GLU A 148 -3.29 -8.19 7.98
CA GLU A 148 -3.72 -6.80 8.15
C GLU A 148 -3.67 -6.39 9.62
N PHE A 149 -3.60 -5.09 9.87
CA PHE A 149 -3.57 -4.53 11.21
C PHE A 149 -4.61 -3.41 11.31
N LEU A 150 -5.44 -3.46 12.36
CA LEU A 150 -6.40 -2.42 12.68
C LEU A 150 -6.22 -1.97 14.13
N VAL A 151 -6.34 -0.67 14.35
CA VAL A 151 -6.44 -0.07 15.68
C VAL A 151 -7.88 0.36 15.89
N GLU A 152 -8.49 -0.15 16.94
CA GLU A 152 -9.84 0.20 17.35
C GLU A 152 -9.80 1.19 18.53
N PHE A 153 -10.53 2.27 18.38
CA PHE A 153 -10.81 3.26 19.40
C PHE A 153 -12.25 3.13 19.85
N GLU A 154 -12.49 3.02 21.14
CA GLU A 154 -13.84 3.03 21.71
C GLU A 154 -14.06 4.32 22.49
N GLY A 155 -15.23 4.96 22.30
CA GLY A 155 -15.54 6.20 22.99
C GLY A 155 -16.97 6.68 22.78
N PRO A 156 -17.27 7.91 23.25
CA PRO A 156 -18.57 8.52 23.05
C PRO A 156 -18.89 8.72 21.56
N ARG A 157 -20.11 8.40 21.14
CA ARG A 157 -20.60 8.57 19.77
C ARG A 157 -20.40 9.99 19.23
N ARG A 158 -20.55 11.00 20.07
CA ARG A 158 -20.33 12.41 19.68
C ARG A 158 -18.90 12.71 19.22
N ASN A 159 -17.91 11.87 19.60
CA ASN A 159 -16.50 12.04 19.25
C ASN A 159 -16.05 11.09 18.15
N LEU A 160 -16.57 9.85 18.15
CA LEU A 160 -16.10 8.77 17.27
C LEU A 160 -17.21 8.22 16.37
N GLY A 161 -18.43 8.74 16.43
CA GLY A 161 -19.57 8.25 15.64
C GLY A 161 -19.57 8.76 14.20
N VAL A 162 -20.51 8.25 13.42
CA VAL A 162 -20.68 8.58 12.00
C VAL A 162 -20.85 10.09 11.78
N ASP A 163 -21.66 10.75 12.63
CA ASP A 163 -21.88 12.19 12.53
C ASP A 163 -20.62 13.00 12.91
N ALA A 164 -19.79 12.49 13.82
CA ALA A 164 -18.52 13.12 14.15
C ALA A 164 -17.49 13.00 13.01
N LEU A 165 -17.44 11.84 12.32
CA LEU A 165 -16.58 11.64 11.16
C LEU A 165 -17.00 12.50 9.98
N LEU A 166 -18.29 12.45 9.62
CA LEU A 166 -18.79 13.13 8.44
C LEU A 166 -18.92 14.64 8.66
N GLY A 167 -19.37 15.05 9.86
CA GLY A 167 -19.55 16.45 10.26
C GLY A 167 -20.41 17.28 9.30
N ALA A 168 -21.16 18.21 9.83
CA ALA A 168 -21.84 19.25 9.03
C ALA A 168 -21.07 20.58 9.07
N GLU A 169 -20.03 20.67 9.88
CA GLU A 169 -19.25 21.87 10.13
C GLU A 169 -18.11 22.06 9.12
N ALA A 170 -17.56 23.26 9.05
CA ALA A 170 -16.58 23.67 8.06
C ALA A 170 -15.31 22.79 7.98
N ASP A 171 -15.04 21.99 9.02
CA ASP A 171 -13.87 21.12 9.12
C ASP A 171 -14.22 19.62 8.95
N GLY A 172 -15.47 19.28 8.61
CA GLY A 172 -15.90 17.90 8.47
C GLY A 172 -15.53 17.25 7.13
N LEU A 173 -15.29 15.95 7.16
CA LEU A 173 -14.99 15.16 5.96
C LEU A 173 -16.07 15.34 4.86
N ARG A 174 -17.30 15.60 5.26
CA ARG A 174 -18.46 15.76 4.34
C ARG A 174 -18.23 16.79 3.23
N GLN A 175 -17.44 17.82 3.49
CA GLN A 175 -17.12 18.87 2.51
C GLN A 175 -16.19 18.38 1.38
N LEU A 176 -15.44 17.32 1.65
CA LEU A 176 -14.54 16.70 0.67
C LEU A 176 -15.22 15.58 -0.12
N LEU A 177 -16.53 15.36 0.11
CA LEU A 177 -17.28 14.25 -0.47
C LEU A 177 -18.40 14.74 -1.37
N ALA A 178 -18.49 14.16 -2.56
CA ALA A 178 -19.65 14.23 -3.45
C ALA A 178 -20.51 12.97 -3.27
N GLU A 179 -21.84 13.15 -3.21
CA GLU A 179 -22.76 12.01 -3.26
C GLU A 179 -22.70 11.36 -4.64
N TYR A 180 -22.60 10.04 -4.65
CA TYR A 180 -22.42 9.26 -5.87
C TYR A 180 -23.46 8.15 -5.94
N THR A 181 -24.24 8.14 -7.02
CA THR A 181 -25.22 7.08 -7.27
C THR A 181 -24.61 6.10 -8.27
N ALA A 182 -24.15 4.97 -7.75
CA ALA A 182 -23.64 3.87 -8.58
C ALA A 182 -24.81 3.10 -9.21
N THR A 183 -24.63 2.67 -10.45
CA THR A 183 -25.55 1.75 -11.13
C THR A 183 -25.22 0.31 -10.81
N GLY A 184 -23.97 0.02 -10.56
CA GLY A 184 -23.46 -1.28 -10.17
C GLY A 184 -23.40 -2.31 -11.28
N GLY A 185 -22.76 -3.43 -10.98
CA GLY A 185 -22.66 -4.57 -11.91
C GLY A 185 -21.69 -4.34 -13.06
N ALA A 186 -20.85 -3.30 -12.99
CA ALA A 186 -19.76 -3.14 -13.93
C ALA A 186 -18.79 -4.33 -13.77
N THR A 187 -18.38 -4.90 -14.89
CA THR A 187 -17.27 -5.86 -14.89
C THR A 187 -15.96 -5.09 -14.68
N PRO A 188 -15.00 -5.63 -13.90
CA PRO A 188 -13.67 -5.04 -13.81
C PRO A 188 -13.13 -4.72 -15.20
N THR A 189 -12.46 -3.59 -15.35
CA THR A 189 -11.77 -3.32 -16.61
C THR A 189 -10.58 -4.27 -16.72
N ASP A 190 -10.22 -4.65 -17.93
CA ASP A 190 -9.02 -5.49 -18.18
C ASP A 190 -7.79 -4.93 -17.46
N ARG A 191 -7.70 -3.62 -17.32
CA ARG A 191 -6.62 -2.95 -16.58
C ARG A 191 -6.66 -3.22 -15.08
N GLU A 192 -7.83 -3.15 -14.44
CA GLU A 192 -7.98 -3.39 -12.99
C GLU A 192 -7.69 -4.84 -12.64
N ASP A 193 -8.13 -5.78 -13.49
CA ASP A 193 -7.80 -7.19 -13.34
C ASP A 193 -6.29 -7.40 -13.42
N VAL A 194 -5.62 -6.73 -14.35
CA VAL A 194 -4.16 -6.78 -14.49
C VAL A 194 -3.47 -6.15 -13.27
N GLU A 195 -3.95 -5.01 -12.75
CA GLU A 195 -3.40 -4.39 -11.53
C GLU A 195 -3.47 -5.36 -10.33
N HIS A 196 -4.63 -6.01 -10.11
CA HIS A 196 -4.78 -7.02 -9.07
C HIS A 196 -3.86 -8.23 -9.26
N GLN A 197 -3.72 -8.70 -10.49
CA GLN A 197 -2.84 -9.83 -10.80
C GLN A 197 -1.37 -9.48 -10.56
N VAL A 198 -0.93 -8.27 -10.93
CA VAL A 198 0.43 -7.77 -10.69
C VAL A 198 0.70 -7.70 -9.18
N ASP A 199 -0.20 -7.12 -8.40
CA ASP A 199 -0.07 -7.04 -6.94
C ASP A 199 0.01 -8.42 -6.28
N ASN A 200 -0.84 -9.37 -6.71
CA ASN A 200 -0.82 -10.72 -6.19
C ASN A 200 0.47 -11.46 -6.56
N THR A 201 0.95 -11.27 -7.78
CA THR A 201 2.23 -11.85 -8.23
C THR A 201 3.39 -11.30 -7.43
N LEU A 202 3.47 -9.99 -7.22
CA LEU A 202 4.52 -9.37 -6.41
C LEU A 202 4.51 -9.87 -4.96
N ARG A 203 3.32 -10.04 -4.35
CA ARG A 203 3.19 -10.61 -3.00
C ARG A 203 3.66 -12.06 -2.95
N THR A 204 3.31 -12.86 -3.96
CA THR A 204 3.74 -14.26 -4.04
C THR A 204 5.24 -14.36 -4.20
N VAL A 205 5.84 -13.55 -5.08
CA VAL A 205 7.27 -13.45 -5.27
C VAL A 205 7.98 -13.00 -3.98
N ALA A 206 7.39 -12.01 -3.27
CA ALA A 206 7.94 -11.54 -2.00
C ALA A 206 7.95 -12.61 -0.89
N ALA A 207 7.09 -13.61 -0.97
CA ALA A 207 7.05 -14.71 -0.02
C ALA A 207 8.09 -15.81 -0.31
N ILE A 208 8.69 -15.83 -1.50
CA ILE A 208 9.74 -16.79 -1.87
C ILE A 208 11.07 -16.35 -1.25
N PRO A 209 11.81 -17.23 -0.55
CA PRO A 209 13.15 -16.91 -0.09
C PRO A 209 14.12 -16.66 -1.25
N HIS A 210 14.83 -15.55 -1.19
CA HIS A 210 15.84 -15.17 -2.17
C HIS A 210 17.23 -15.17 -1.54
N ARG A 211 18.25 -15.33 -2.40
CA ARG A 211 19.65 -15.32 -2.01
C ARG A 211 20.45 -14.42 -2.94
N VAL A 212 21.29 -13.60 -2.34
CA VAL A 212 22.34 -12.83 -3.01
C VAL A 212 23.69 -13.44 -2.63
N ARG A 213 24.37 -14.04 -3.59
CA ARG A 213 25.69 -14.66 -3.39
C ARG A 213 26.77 -13.79 -3.97
N VAL A 214 27.74 -13.45 -3.15
CA VAL A 214 28.92 -12.70 -3.56
C VAL A 214 30.08 -13.65 -3.80
N VAL A 215 30.59 -13.62 -5.01
CA VAL A 215 31.81 -14.36 -5.39
C VAL A 215 32.93 -13.35 -5.57
N SER A 216 33.94 -13.45 -4.73
CA SER A 216 35.11 -12.55 -4.81
C SER A 216 35.81 -12.71 -6.17
N GLY A 217 35.99 -11.61 -6.89
CA GLY A 217 36.84 -11.60 -8.07
C GLY A 217 38.29 -11.88 -7.68
N GLY A 218 38.99 -12.73 -8.45
CA GLY A 218 40.31 -13.20 -8.13
C GLY A 218 41.44 -12.15 -8.13
N ASP A 219 41.23 -10.96 -8.70
CA ASP A 219 42.19 -9.87 -8.77
C ASP A 219 41.72 -8.62 -8.02
N ALA A 220 42.58 -8.08 -7.16
CA ALA A 220 42.33 -6.84 -6.46
C ALA A 220 42.10 -5.68 -7.47
N GLY A 221 40.86 -5.27 -7.65
CA GLY A 221 40.45 -4.14 -8.52
C GLY A 221 39.37 -4.42 -9.56
N THR A 222 38.94 -5.68 -9.74
CA THR A 222 37.91 -6.03 -10.73
C THR A 222 36.46 -6.00 -10.20
N GLY A 223 36.26 -5.73 -8.91
CA GLY A 223 34.95 -5.79 -8.26
C GLY A 223 34.51 -7.23 -7.96
N HIS A 224 33.27 -7.39 -7.52
CA HIS A 224 32.68 -8.67 -7.15
C HIS A 224 31.71 -9.15 -8.23
N ARG A 225 31.64 -10.47 -8.40
CA ARG A 225 30.53 -11.09 -9.09
C ARG A 225 29.42 -11.33 -8.08
N VAL A 226 28.21 -10.88 -8.40
CA VAL A 226 27.03 -11.04 -7.53
C VAL A 226 25.96 -11.81 -8.29
N GLU A 227 25.48 -12.88 -7.68
CA GLU A 227 24.47 -13.79 -8.22
C GLU A 227 23.19 -13.68 -7.39
N ILE A 228 22.04 -13.49 -8.05
CA ILE A 228 20.74 -13.51 -7.37
C ILE A 228 20.02 -14.81 -7.78
N SER A 229 19.47 -15.50 -6.80
CA SER A 229 18.69 -16.72 -7.00
C SER A 229 17.47 -16.74 -6.07
N SER A 230 16.47 -17.54 -6.43
CA SER A 230 15.34 -17.84 -5.57
C SER A 230 15.31 -19.32 -5.19
N SER A 231 14.66 -19.65 -4.08
CA SER A 231 14.53 -21.03 -3.61
C SER A 231 13.54 -21.88 -4.43
N SER A 232 12.72 -21.24 -5.25
CA SER A 232 11.76 -21.87 -6.17
C SER A 232 11.48 -20.96 -7.36
N PRO A 233 11.04 -21.52 -8.50
CA PRO A 233 10.59 -20.73 -9.63
C PRO A 233 9.51 -19.72 -9.24
N TYR A 234 9.45 -18.63 -9.96
CA TYR A 234 8.37 -17.67 -9.80
C TYR A 234 7.04 -18.25 -10.31
N PRO A 235 5.90 -17.78 -9.80
CA PRO A 235 4.60 -18.27 -10.24
C PRO A 235 4.39 -18.03 -11.73
N ASP A 236 3.63 -18.91 -12.35
CA ASP A 236 3.21 -18.74 -13.73
C ASP A 236 2.53 -17.38 -13.90
N ARG A 237 2.90 -16.69 -14.95
CA ARG A 237 2.40 -15.36 -15.30
C ARG A 237 1.99 -15.30 -16.76
N ASN A 238 1.28 -14.25 -17.12
CA ASN A 238 0.97 -13.99 -18.51
C ASN A 238 2.28 -13.77 -19.30
N ASP A 239 2.47 -14.48 -20.40
CA ASP A 239 3.67 -14.40 -21.25
C ASP A 239 3.97 -12.99 -21.79
N ALA A 240 2.94 -12.11 -21.82
CA ALA A 240 3.09 -10.72 -22.21
C ALA A 240 3.73 -9.83 -21.15
N TRP A 241 3.92 -10.34 -19.92
CA TRP A 241 4.49 -9.56 -18.82
C TRP A 241 6.01 -9.67 -18.81
N GLN A 242 6.65 -8.54 -18.57
CA GLN A 242 8.10 -8.49 -18.36
C GLN A 242 8.39 -8.39 -16.85
N LEU A 243 9.09 -9.39 -16.34
CA LEU A 243 9.57 -9.38 -14.97
C LEU A 243 11.08 -9.14 -14.99
N ARG A 244 11.53 -8.17 -14.22
CA ARG A 244 12.94 -7.78 -14.09
C ARG A 244 13.34 -7.78 -12.62
N VAL A 245 14.55 -8.25 -12.35
CA VAL A 245 15.10 -8.34 -11.00
C VAL A 245 16.45 -7.67 -10.94
N GLY A 246 16.73 -7.01 -9.83
CA GLY A 246 17.98 -6.31 -9.65
C GLY A 246 18.34 -6.07 -8.19
N LEU A 247 19.51 -5.48 -7.97
CA LEU A 247 19.91 -4.96 -6.67
C LEU A 247 19.38 -3.54 -6.51
N LEU A 248 18.80 -3.24 -5.35
CA LEU A 248 18.32 -1.89 -5.02
C LEU A 248 19.39 -0.81 -5.16
N THR A 249 20.64 -1.17 -4.95
CA THR A 249 21.82 -0.30 -5.05
C THR A 249 22.27 -0.03 -6.49
N LEU A 250 21.73 -0.76 -7.47
CA LEU A 250 22.07 -0.65 -8.90
C LEU A 250 20.82 -0.33 -9.74
N PRO A 251 20.14 0.81 -9.51
CA PRO A 251 18.91 1.15 -10.23
C PRO A 251 19.20 1.29 -11.73
N GLY A 252 18.25 0.79 -12.54
CA GLY A 252 18.35 0.79 -14.02
C GLY A 252 19.23 -0.32 -14.61
N ARG A 253 19.72 -1.25 -13.76
CA ARG A 253 20.49 -2.43 -14.20
C ARG A 253 19.73 -3.73 -13.96
N GLU A 254 18.43 -3.66 -13.73
CA GLU A 254 17.56 -4.82 -13.56
C GLU A 254 17.57 -5.70 -14.82
N GLN A 255 17.67 -7.00 -14.64
CA GLN A 255 17.72 -7.98 -15.71
C GLN A 255 16.42 -8.79 -15.76
N PRO A 256 15.98 -9.23 -16.95
CA PRO A 256 14.88 -10.18 -17.05
C PRO A 256 15.21 -11.44 -16.27
N ALA A 257 14.26 -11.93 -15.49
CA ALA A 257 14.42 -13.13 -14.69
C ALA A 257 13.09 -13.88 -14.56
N ASP A 258 13.14 -15.19 -14.61
CA ASP A 258 12.00 -16.08 -14.36
C ASP A 258 12.29 -17.09 -13.24
N PHE A 259 13.56 -17.23 -12.87
CA PHE A 259 14.05 -18.19 -11.88
C PHE A 259 13.63 -19.64 -12.15
N ALA A 260 13.46 -19.97 -13.42
CA ALA A 260 13.30 -21.37 -13.84
C ALA A 260 14.62 -22.14 -13.63
N ASP A 261 15.75 -21.46 -13.91
CA ASP A 261 17.10 -21.97 -13.73
C ASP A 261 17.89 -21.08 -12.76
N THR A 262 18.83 -21.60 -12.03
CA THR A 262 19.65 -20.87 -11.05
C THR A 262 21.15 -20.89 -11.38
N PRO A 263 21.86 -19.75 -11.23
CA PRO A 263 21.43 -18.40 -10.88
C PRO A 263 20.87 -17.66 -12.09
N ASP A 264 19.77 -16.89 -11.92
CA ASP A 264 19.09 -16.22 -13.02
C ASP A 264 19.66 -14.84 -13.33
N VAL A 265 20.10 -14.11 -12.30
CA VAL A 265 20.60 -12.75 -12.43
C VAL A 265 22.03 -12.69 -11.94
N VAL A 266 22.91 -12.22 -12.82
CA VAL A 266 24.36 -12.13 -12.52
C VAL A 266 24.86 -10.73 -12.85
N TYR A 267 25.55 -10.14 -11.89
CA TYR A 267 26.29 -8.89 -12.06
C TYR A 267 27.77 -9.14 -11.96
N GLU A 268 28.52 -8.60 -12.91
CA GLU A 268 29.98 -8.57 -12.86
C GLU A 268 30.47 -7.18 -12.44
N ALA A 269 31.63 -7.14 -11.81
CA ALA A 269 32.31 -5.92 -11.39
C ALA A 269 31.48 -5.01 -10.46
N VAL A 270 30.72 -5.60 -9.52
CA VAL A 270 29.99 -4.87 -8.50
C VAL A 270 30.97 -4.33 -7.46
N THR A 271 30.87 -3.05 -7.13
CA THR A 271 31.71 -2.47 -6.08
C THR A 271 31.28 -2.97 -4.70
N THR A 272 32.19 -3.04 -3.74
CA THR A 272 31.86 -3.49 -2.37
C THR A 272 30.71 -2.67 -1.75
N ALA A 273 30.65 -1.37 -2.03
CA ALA A 273 29.59 -0.49 -1.53
C ALA A 273 28.22 -0.72 -2.19
N ASP A 274 28.17 -1.35 -3.36
CA ASP A 274 26.95 -1.65 -4.09
C ASP A 274 26.38 -3.04 -3.78
N ILE A 275 27.11 -3.87 -3.03
CA ILE A 275 26.61 -5.15 -2.55
C ILE A 275 25.51 -4.89 -1.51
N SER A 276 24.34 -5.52 -1.71
CA SER A 276 23.18 -5.32 -0.85
C SER A 276 22.32 -6.58 -0.77
N PRO A 277 21.71 -6.88 0.39
CA PRO A 277 20.70 -7.92 0.49
C PRO A 277 19.34 -7.49 -0.08
N PHE A 278 19.19 -6.22 -0.48
CA PHE A 278 17.92 -5.70 -0.99
C PHE A 278 17.82 -5.93 -2.49
N VAL A 279 16.86 -6.74 -2.87
CA VAL A 279 16.55 -7.10 -4.26
C VAL A 279 15.27 -6.37 -4.68
N THR A 280 15.29 -5.72 -5.82
CA THR A 280 14.12 -5.13 -6.45
C THR A 280 13.51 -6.09 -7.46
N VAL A 281 12.19 -6.18 -7.47
CA VAL A 281 11.44 -6.92 -8.49
C VAL A 281 10.47 -5.94 -9.15
N HIS A 282 10.51 -5.87 -10.48
CA HIS A 282 9.64 -5.04 -11.30
C HIS A 282 8.83 -5.92 -12.24
N ILE A 283 7.56 -5.61 -12.39
CA ILE A 283 6.68 -6.22 -13.37
C ILE A 283 6.12 -5.12 -14.27
N ASP A 284 6.32 -5.26 -15.56
CA ASP A 284 5.64 -4.47 -16.59
C ASP A 284 4.61 -5.38 -17.26
N ALA A 285 3.34 -5.04 -17.13
CA ALA A 285 2.21 -5.83 -17.60
C ALA A 285 1.48 -5.15 -18.75
N SER A 286 0.45 -5.80 -19.28
CA SER A 286 -0.44 -5.24 -20.31
C SER A 286 -1.18 -3.99 -19.80
N HIS A 287 -1.81 -3.24 -20.69
CA HIS A 287 -2.59 -2.03 -20.39
C HIS A 287 -1.80 -0.91 -19.70
N GLY A 288 -0.46 -0.91 -19.78
CA GLY A 288 0.40 0.08 -19.15
C GLY A 288 0.40 -0.02 -17.61
N VAL A 289 0.10 -1.20 -17.08
CA VAL A 289 0.19 -1.50 -15.65
C VAL A 289 1.62 -1.91 -15.33
N SER A 290 2.18 -1.34 -14.27
CA SER A 290 3.47 -1.75 -13.72
C SER A 290 3.41 -1.79 -12.20
N GLY A 291 4.25 -2.63 -11.61
CA GLY A 291 4.38 -2.71 -10.16
C GLY A 291 5.79 -3.09 -9.76
N SER A 292 6.17 -2.78 -8.54
CA SER A 292 7.48 -3.15 -8.00
C SER A 292 7.42 -3.46 -6.52
N THR A 293 8.37 -4.28 -6.06
CA THR A 293 8.56 -4.56 -4.64
C THR A 293 10.04 -4.69 -4.33
N VAL A 294 10.40 -4.53 -3.05
CA VAL A 294 11.75 -4.76 -2.55
C VAL A 294 11.72 -5.94 -1.60
N LEU A 295 12.61 -6.88 -1.82
CA LEU A 295 12.78 -8.10 -1.03
C LEU A 295 14.05 -8.00 -0.21
N VAL A 296 14.07 -8.70 0.93
CA VAL A 296 15.30 -8.93 1.70
C VAL A 296 15.76 -10.35 1.43
N ALA A 297 16.88 -10.48 0.73
CA ALA A 297 17.51 -11.76 0.42
C ALA A 297 18.52 -12.16 1.50
N GLU A 298 18.80 -13.45 1.59
CA GLU A 298 19.95 -13.93 2.35
C GLU A 298 21.24 -13.53 1.62
N LEU A 299 22.14 -12.81 2.29
CA LEU A 299 23.43 -12.38 1.73
C LEU A 299 24.51 -13.39 2.08
N GLU A 300 25.03 -14.11 1.08
CA GLU A 300 26.13 -15.06 1.22
C GLU A 300 27.44 -14.47 0.70
N GLY A 301 28.52 -14.67 1.44
CA GLY A 301 29.85 -14.20 1.06
C GLY A 301 29.99 -12.68 1.22
N ASP A 302 29.28 -12.08 2.17
CA ASP A 302 29.38 -10.65 2.49
C ASP A 302 30.82 -10.25 2.80
N PRO A 303 31.46 -9.33 2.01
CA PRO A 303 32.80 -8.83 2.32
C PRO A 303 32.82 -8.18 3.71
N PHE A 304 33.81 -8.53 4.50
CA PHE A 304 33.87 -8.13 5.90
C PHE A 304 33.91 -6.58 6.08
N ASP A 305 34.47 -5.88 5.10
CA ASP A 305 34.64 -4.42 5.07
C ASP A 305 33.54 -3.68 4.30
N ARG A 306 32.47 -4.38 3.88
CA ARG A 306 31.38 -3.79 3.10
C ARG A 306 30.73 -2.59 3.78
N LEU A 307 30.46 -2.69 5.08
CA LEU A 307 29.82 -1.59 5.81
C LEU A 307 30.72 -0.35 5.85
N ASP A 308 32.04 -0.52 5.94
CA ASP A 308 32.98 0.60 5.91
C ASP A 308 32.95 1.29 4.54
N HIS A 309 32.86 0.54 3.45
CA HIS A 309 32.70 1.10 2.10
C HIS A 309 31.36 1.81 1.91
N VAL A 310 30.26 1.26 2.43
CA VAL A 310 28.95 1.90 2.41
C VAL A 310 28.99 3.22 3.20
N MET A 311 29.56 3.20 4.40
CA MET A 311 29.70 4.38 5.24
C MET A 311 30.60 5.44 4.59
N ALA A 312 31.73 5.05 4.03
CA ALA A 312 32.63 5.96 3.33
C ALA A 312 31.94 6.67 2.16
N ARG A 313 31.07 5.98 1.41
CA ARG A 313 30.28 6.56 0.32
C ARG A 313 29.22 7.54 0.81
N GLN A 314 28.63 7.31 1.98
CA GLN A 314 27.63 8.20 2.56
C GLN A 314 28.24 9.46 3.21
N ILE A 315 29.51 9.37 3.67
CA ILE A 315 30.23 10.43 4.38
C ILE A 315 31.37 10.97 3.49
N ASP A 316 31.08 11.22 2.23
CA ASP A 316 32.07 11.68 1.25
C ASP A 316 32.39 13.18 1.33
N THR A 317 31.62 13.95 2.15
CA THR A 317 31.86 15.37 2.39
C THR A 317 31.86 15.73 3.89
N PRO A 318 32.59 16.79 4.29
CA PRO A 318 32.59 17.25 5.68
C PRO A 318 31.19 17.60 6.20
N GLU A 319 30.31 18.13 5.34
CA GLU A 319 28.94 18.50 5.67
C GLU A 319 28.10 17.27 6.00
N LYS A 320 28.26 16.19 5.24
CA LYS A 320 27.57 14.92 5.52
C LYS A 320 28.06 14.29 6.83
N LEU A 321 29.35 14.37 7.12
CA LEU A 321 29.91 13.92 8.40
C LEU A 321 29.30 14.73 9.57
N MET A 322 29.20 16.05 9.43
CA MET A 322 28.65 16.92 10.46
C MET A 322 27.16 16.69 10.72
N ARG A 323 26.41 16.14 9.77
CA ARG A 323 25.00 15.77 9.96
C ARG A 323 24.82 14.43 10.70
N LEU A 324 25.86 13.63 10.76
CA LEU A 324 25.82 12.31 11.40
C LEU A 324 26.20 12.38 12.88
N ILE A 325 26.92 13.43 13.31
CA ILE A 325 27.35 13.69 14.67
C ILE A 325 26.34 14.63 15.36
#